data_b553eb4b23e0245e11661423683c417a
#
_entry.id   b553eb4b23e0245e11661423683c417a
#
_cell.length_a   1.000
_cell.length_b   1.000
_cell.length_c   1.000
_cell.angle_alpha   90.00
_cell.angle_beta   90.00
_cell.angle_gamma   90.00
#
_symmetry.space_group_name_H-M   'P 1'
#
loop_
_entity.id
_entity.type
_entity.pdbx_description
1 polymer ?
#
loop_
_entity_poly.entity_id
_entity_poly.type
_entity_poly.pdbx_seq_one_letter_code
_entity_poly.pdbx_strand_id
1 'polypeptide(L)'
;MSDSPNMPSFLPPADLAKELSAPDSGSPGDESIRPSRLEDFIGQEELRANLRVFLNAARERGQAMDHVLFYGNPGLGKTTLAQIMAAELGVNLICTSGPVLERSGDLAAILTNLSRHDILFVDEIHRMPIAVEEILYPALEDYKLDLVIGQGPAARTVKIDLEPFTLVGATTRIGLLSSPLRDRFGIISRLEFYTPEELSRVVIRSSRILGVPITEGGALEI
;
A
#
# COMPACT_ATOMS: atom_id res chain seq x y z
N MET A 1 1.40 -40.38 27.29
CA MET A 1 0.91 -40.34 25.90
C MET A 1 0.18 -39.02 25.76
N SER A 2 0.85 -38.02 25.25
CA SER A 2 0.36 -36.65 25.10
C SER A 2 -0.04 -36.44 23.64
N ASP A 3 -1.34 -36.44 23.37
CA ASP A 3 -1.89 -36.04 22.07
C ASP A 3 -1.83 -34.50 21.99
N SER A 4 -0.92 -34.02 21.18
CA SER A 4 -0.93 -32.61 20.73
C SER A 4 -1.99 -32.46 19.64
N PRO A 5 -2.89 -31.46 19.72
CA PRO A 5 -3.88 -31.23 18.68
C PRO A 5 -3.18 -30.74 17.40
N ASN A 6 -3.41 -31.47 16.34
CA ASN A 6 -3.00 -31.13 14.96
C ASN A 6 -3.65 -29.79 14.54
N MET A 7 -2.90 -28.71 14.56
CA MET A 7 -3.34 -27.44 14.01
C MET A 7 -3.42 -27.56 12.49
N PRO A 8 -4.55 -27.22 11.85
CA PRO A 8 -4.59 -27.14 10.39
C PRO A 8 -3.63 -26.04 9.92
N SER A 9 -2.67 -26.42 9.07
CA SER A 9 -1.78 -25.48 8.40
C SER A 9 -2.60 -24.62 7.43
N PHE A 10 -2.88 -23.40 7.81
CA PHE A 10 -3.45 -22.37 6.94
C PHE A 10 -2.34 -21.85 6.01
N LEU A 11 -1.97 -22.65 5.02
CA LEU A 11 -1.17 -22.15 3.90
C LEU A 11 -2.16 -21.61 2.85
N PRO A 12 -1.99 -20.36 2.43
CA PRO A 12 -2.78 -19.83 1.30
C PRO A 12 -2.50 -20.69 0.06
N PRO A 13 -3.45 -20.81 -0.87
CA PRO A 13 -3.21 -21.47 -2.15
C PRO A 13 -1.95 -20.87 -2.81
N ALA A 14 -1.10 -21.73 -3.35
CA ALA A 14 0.18 -21.30 -3.96
C ALA A 14 0.02 -20.24 -5.08
N ASP A 15 -1.18 -20.17 -5.66
CA ASP A 15 -1.54 -19.19 -6.68
C ASP A 15 -1.73 -17.77 -6.08
N LEU A 16 -2.29 -17.65 -4.88
CA LEU A 16 -2.47 -16.35 -4.20
C LEU A 16 -1.11 -15.74 -3.80
N ALA A 17 -0.17 -16.56 -3.35
CA ALA A 17 1.18 -16.11 -3.01
C ALA A 17 1.96 -15.61 -4.25
N LYS A 18 1.66 -16.12 -5.44
CA LYS A 18 2.26 -15.67 -6.70
C LYS A 18 1.64 -14.37 -7.20
N GLU A 19 0.33 -14.17 -7.05
CA GLU A 19 -0.34 -12.91 -7.42
C GLU A 19 0.04 -11.76 -6.48
N LEU A 20 0.26 -12.04 -5.19
CA LEU A 20 0.68 -11.05 -4.19
C LEU A 20 2.15 -10.61 -4.35
N SER A 21 2.96 -11.42 -5.05
CA SER A 21 4.38 -11.12 -5.30
C SER A 21 4.64 -10.52 -6.68
N ALA A 22 3.63 -10.43 -7.55
CA ALA A 22 3.79 -9.83 -8.86
C ALA A 22 3.68 -8.31 -8.73
N PRO A 23 4.74 -7.54 -8.98
CA PRO A 23 4.58 -6.13 -9.25
C PRO A 23 3.66 -5.99 -10.46
N ASP A 24 2.76 -5.00 -10.40
CA ASP A 24 1.92 -4.58 -11.52
C ASP A 24 2.72 -4.75 -12.81
N SER A 25 2.23 -5.60 -13.74
CA SER A 25 2.98 -6.08 -14.91
C SER A 25 3.21 -4.96 -15.94
N GLY A 26 3.98 -3.96 -15.54
CA GLY A 26 4.67 -3.05 -16.43
C GLY A 26 5.73 -3.84 -17.22
N SER A 27 5.93 -3.52 -18.48
CA SER A 27 7.01 -4.07 -19.31
C SER A 27 8.36 -3.98 -18.56
N PRO A 28 9.33 -4.89 -18.80
CA PRO A 28 10.63 -4.91 -18.09
C PRO A 28 11.43 -3.60 -18.10
N GLY A 29 11.01 -2.59 -18.87
CA GLY A 29 11.55 -1.24 -18.86
C GLY A 29 10.87 -0.27 -17.89
N ASP A 30 9.66 -0.55 -17.44
CA ASP A 30 8.86 0.36 -16.60
C ASP A 30 9.42 0.49 -15.17
N GLU A 31 9.97 -0.57 -14.60
CA GLU A 31 10.56 -0.54 -13.26
C GLU A 31 11.80 0.37 -13.20
N SER A 32 12.59 0.44 -14.27
CA SER A 32 13.78 1.30 -14.31
C SER A 32 13.45 2.78 -14.40
N ILE A 33 12.28 3.15 -14.92
CA ILE A 33 11.84 4.53 -15.10
C ILE A 33 11.20 5.10 -13.83
N ARG A 34 10.56 4.26 -13.03
CA ARG A 34 9.90 4.70 -11.79
C ARG A 34 10.92 5.23 -10.78
N PRO A 35 10.65 6.35 -10.11
CA PRO A 35 11.54 6.85 -9.06
C PRO A 35 11.53 5.91 -7.85
N SER A 36 12.72 5.58 -7.34
CA SER A 36 12.89 4.78 -6.13
C SER A 36 13.13 5.61 -4.88
N ARG A 37 13.34 6.92 -5.02
CA ARG A 37 13.56 7.86 -3.93
C ARG A 37 12.56 9.00 -3.99
N LEU A 38 12.23 9.54 -2.82
CA LEU A 38 11.33 10.68 -2.72
C LEU A 38 11.89 11.93 -3.42
N GLU A 39 13.21 12.06 -3.49
CA GLU A 39 13.89 13.16 -4.18
C GLU A 39 13.72 13.12 -5.70
N ASP A 40 13.63 11.92 -6.26
CA ASP A 40 13.46 11.69 -7.69
C ASP A 40 12.00 11.81 -8.14
N PHE A 41 11.06 11.86 -7.20
CA PHE A 41 9.63 12.01 -7.50
C PHE A 41 9.35 13.48 -7.83
N ILE A 42 8.96 13.75 -9.06
CA ILE A 42 8.69 15.10 -9.57
C ILE A 42 7.26 15.52 -9.22
N GLY A 43 7.08 16.79 -8.88
CA GLY A 43 5.79 17.36 -8.48
C GLY A 43 5.39 17.03 -7.04
N GLN A 44 4.15 17.35 -6.69
CA GLN A 44 3.55 17.08 -5.37
C GLN A 44 4.42 17.61 -4.21
N GLU A 45 4.95 18.83 -4.31
CA GLU A 45 6.00 19.34 -3.40
C GLU A 45 5.57 19.35 -1.92
N GLU A 46 4.36 19.80 -1.63
CA GLU A 46 3.82 19.81 -0.26
C GLU A 46 3.69 18.39 0.31
N LEU A 47 3.14 17.47 -0.48
CA LEU A 47 3.01 16.07 -0.09
C LEU A 47 4.38 15.44 0.17
N ARG A 48 5.36 15.69 -0.71
CA ARG A 48 6.73 15.19 -0.56
C ARG A 48 7.42 15.75 0.69
N ALA A 49 7.25 17.03 0.97
CA ALA A 49 7.78 17.65 2.17
C ALA A 49 7.21 16.99 3.44
N ASN A 50 5.90 16.80 3.48
CA ASN A 50 5.20 16.14 4.59
C ASN A 50 5.66 14.68 4.74
N LEU A 51 5.67 13.90 3.65
CA LEU A 51 6.13 12.50 3.70
C LEU A 51 7.56 12.37 4.20
N ARG A 52 8.47 13.28 3.81
CA ARG A 52 9.86 13.29 4.29
C ARG A 52 9.93 13.38 5.81
N VAL A 53 9.10 14.24 6.41
CA VAL A 53 9.04 14.39 7.87
C VAL A 53 8.57 13.08 8.53
N PHE A 54 7.51 12.50 8.03
CA PHE A 54 6.95 11.25 8.59
C PHE A 54 7.91 10.05 8.43
N LEU A 55 8.53 9.91 7.25
CA LEU A 55 9.51 8.86 6.98
C LEU A 55 10.73 8.96 7.92
N ASN A 56 11.26 10.17 8.10
CA ASN A 56 12.38 10.38 9.00
C ASN A 56 11.98 10.08 10.45
N ALA A 57 10.82 10.56 10.90
CA ALA A 57 10.34 10.30 12.25
C ALA A 57 10.11 8.81 12.52
N ALA A 58 9.56 8.05 11.56
CA ALA A 58 9.38 6.60 11.69
C ALA A 58 10.73 5.88 11.78
N ARG A 59 11.69 6.28 10.93
CA ARG A 59 13.06 5.73 10.92
C ARG A 59 13.80 5.99 12.24
N GLU A 60 13.73 7.22 12.76
CA GLU A 60 14.38 7.59 14.02
C GLU A 60 13.78 6.85 15.23
N ARG A 61 12.48 6.64 15.25
CA ARG A 61 11.80 5.89 16.32
C ARG A 61 11.95 4.37 16.19
N GLY A 62 12.33 3.85 15.02
CA GLY A 62 12.35 2.41 14.76
C GLY A 62 10.96 1.77 14.88
N GLN A 63 9.93 2.47 14.46
CA GLN A 63 8.52 2.05 14.56
C GLN A 63 7.86 2.08 13.18
N ALA A 64 6.75 1.33 13.04
CA ALA A 64 5.90 1.46 11.88
C ALA A 64 5.44 2.93 11.72
N MET A 65 5.32 3.39 10.51
CA MET A 65 4.81 4.73 10.20
C MET A 65 3.27 4.73 10.40
N ASP A 66 2.71 5.90 10.67
CA ASP A 66 1.26 6.07 10.67
C ASP A 66 0.65 5.63 9.33
N HIS A 67 -0.59 5.13 9.36
CA HIS A 67 -1.30 4.72 8.15
C HIS A 67 -1.56 5.90 7.24
N VAL A 68 -1.39 5.69 5.93
CA VAL A 68 -1.45 6.75 4.91
C VAL A 68 -2.56 6.48 3.92
N LEU A 69 -3.37 7.50 3.62
CA LEU A 69 -4.36 7.47 2.55
C LEU A 69 -3.97 8.47 1.45
N PHE A 70 -3.70 7.94 0.27
CA PHE A 70 -3.53 8.74 -0.94
C PHE A 70 -4.84 8.79 -1.73
N TYR A 71 -5.30 10.00 -2.07
CA TYR A 71 -6.47 10.13 -2.94
C TYR A 71 -6.22 11.12 -4.07
N GLY A 72 -6.87 10.87 -5.20
CA GLY A 72 -6.70 11.68 -6.42
C GLY A 72 -6.90 10.84 -7.69
N ASN A 73 -6.85 11.49 -8.83
CA ASN A 73 -7.10 10.85 -10.12
C ASN A 73 -6.11 9.71 -10.42
N PRO A 74 -6.47 8.79 -11.35
CA PRO A 74 -5.53 7.76 -11.81
C PRO A 74 -4.27 8.39 -12.41
N GLY A 75 -3.15 7.66 -12.39
CA GLY A 75 -1.91 8.10 -13.04
C GLY A 75 -1.07 9.15 -12.30
N LEU A 76 -1.51 9.62 -11.11
CA LEU A 76 -0.79 10.66 -10.35
C LEU A 76 0.38 10.12 -9.49
N GLY A 77 0.64 8.80 -9.49
CA GLY A 77 1.79 8.23 -8.80
C GLY A 77 1.51 7.66 -7.40
N LYS A 78 0.25 7.34 -7.03
CA LYS A 78 -0.09 6.78 -5.72
C LYS A 78 0.69 5.49 -5.41
N THR A 79 0.72 4.54 -6.32
CA THR A 79 1.48 3.29 -6.20
C THR A 79 2.98 3.54 -6.13
N THR A 80 3.50 4.48 -6.94
CA THR A 80 4.91 4.86 -6.93
C THR A 80 5.32 5.45 -5.58
N LEU A 81 4.47 6.26 -4.96
CA LEU A 81 4.74 6.79 -3.62
C LEU A 81 4.82 5.68 -2.57
N ALA A 82 3.94 4.67 -2.63
CA ALA A 82 4.02 3.51 -1.73
C ALA A 82 5.33 2.72 -1.92
N GLN A 83 5.78 2.54 -3.16
CA GLN A 83 7.08 1.91 -3.49
C GLN A 83 8.25 2.73 -2.92
N ILE A 84 8.23 4.05 -3.09
CA ILE A 84 9.24 4.95 -2.54
C ILE A 84 9.27 4.87 -1.01
N MET A 85 8.10 4.88 -0.35
CA MET A 85 8.02 4.78 1.10
C MET A 85 8.66 3.48 1.61
N ALA A 86 8.38 2.35 0.99
CA ALA A 86 8.97 1.06 1.35
C ALA A 86 10.48 1.06 1.14
N ALA A 87 10.96 1.56 0.00
CA ALA A 87 12.39 1.68 -0.30
C ALA A 87 13.12 2.61 0.69
N GLU A 88 12.53 3.76 1.02
CA GLU A 88 13.09 4.72 1.98
C GLU A 88 13.13 4.15 3.41
N LEU A 89 12.15 3.37 3.82
CA LEU A 89 12.11 2.72 5.13
C LEU A 89 12.93 1.42 5.18
N GLY A 90 13.29 0.85 4.03
CA GLY A 90 14.02 -0.42 3.94
C GLY A 90 13.17 -1.62 4.35
N VAL A 91 11.87 -1.60 4.05
CA VAL A 91 10.90 -2.65 4.39
C VAL A 91 10.25 -3.24 3.14
N ASN A 92 9.56 -4.37 3.28
CA ASN A 92 8.84 -4.96 2.16
C ASN A 92 7.56 -4.19 1.85
N LEU A 93 7.17 -4.21 0.58
CA LEU A 93 5.89 -3.70 0.09
C LEU A 93 5.05 -4.87 -0.40
N ILE A 94 3.91 -5.08 0.22
CA ILE A 94 2.91 -6.04 -0.21
C ILE A 94 1.78 -5.25 -0.90
N CYS A 95 1.53 -5.55 -2.16
CA CYS A 95 0.51 -4.86 -2.95
C CYS A 95 -0.73 -5.72 -3.13
N THR A 96 -1.89 -5.12 -2.95
CA THR A 96 -3.20 -5.71 -3.26
C THR A 96 -4.17 -4.61 -3.70
N SER A 97 -5.41 -4.97 -3.97
CA SER A 97 -6.45 -3.99 -4.30
C SER A 97 -7.77 -4.33 -3.60
N GLY A 98 -8.62 -3.31 -3.38
CA GLY A 98 -9.93 -3.49 -2.77
C GLY A 98 -10.78 -4.58 -3.44
N PRO A 99 -10.88 -4.62 -4.78
CA PRO A 99 -11.63 -5.67 -5.49
C PRO A 99 -11.12 -7.10 -5.31
N VAL A 100 -9.83 -7.30 -5.02
CA VAL A 100 -9.23 -8.63 -4.79
C VAL A 100 -9.54 -9.15 -3.39
N LEU A 101 -9.75 -8.26 -2.43
CA LEU A 101 -10.08 -8.59 -1.06
C LEU A 101 -11.58 -8.90 -0.91
N GLU A 102 -12.03 -10.01 -1.45
CA GLU A 102 -13.45 -10.37 -1.45
C GLU A 102 -13.94 -10.90 -0.11
N ARG A 103 -13.07 -11.56 0.65
CA ARG A 103 -13.40 -12.24 1.89
C ARG A 103 -12.46 -11.84 3.02
N SER A 104 -12.98 -11.91 4.21
CA SER A 104 -12.21 -11.68 5.44
C SER A 104 -10.95 -12.54 5.54
N GLY A 105 -11.01 -13.78 5.05
CA GLY A 105 -9.86 -14.69 5.01
C GLY A 105 -8.73 -14.25 4.10
N ASP A 106 -9.03 -13.57 3.00
CA ASP A 106 -8.04 -13.08 2.05
C ASP A 106 -7.16 -12.01 2.71
N LEU A 107 -7.80 -11.04 3.38
CA LEU A 107 -7.11 -10.02 4.15
C LEU A 107 -6.34 -10.61 5.34
N ALA A 108 -6.96 -11.54 6.06
CA ALA A 108 -6.34 -12.19 7.21
C ALA A 108 -5.05 -12.92 6.80
N ALA A 109 -5.06 -13.63 5.66
CA ALA A 109 -3.87 -14.30 5.14
C ALA A 109 -2.74 -13.32 4.81
N ILE A 110 -3.06 -12.15 4.28
CA ILE A 110 -2.06 -11.11 4.02
C ILE A 110 -1.50 -10.57 5.33
N LEU A 111 -2.37 -10.14 6.25
CA LEU A 111 -1.96 -9.49 7.50
C LEU A 111 -1.11 -10.40 8.39
N THR A 112 -1.40 -11.70 8.44
CA THR A 112 -0.61 -12.67 9.24
C THR A 112 0.75 -13.00 8.65
N ASN A 113 0.99 -12.69 7.37
CA ASN A 113 2.26 -12.88 6.69
C ASN A 113 3.12 -11.61 6.62
N LEU A 114 2.64 -10.47 7.12
CA LEU A 114 3.44 -9.25 7.18
C LEU A 114 4.56 -9.41 8.20
N SER A 115 5.74 -8.97 7.81
CA SER A 115 6.86 -8.80 8.72
C SER A 115 6.77 -7.44 9.42
N ARG A 116 7.56 -7.29 10.47
CA ARG A 116 7.58 -6.06 11.26
C ARG A 116 7.92 -4.84 10.39
N HIS A 117 7.06 -3.83 10.47
CA HIS A 117 7.15 -2.55 9.77
C HIS A 117 6.90 -2.61 8.25
N ASP A 118 6.54 -3.77 7.71
CA ASP A 118 6.16 -3.89 6.29
C ASP A 118 5.05 -2.91 5.92
N ILE A 119 5.00 -2.56 4.64
CA ILE A 119 3.93 -1.73 4.08
C ILE A 119 2.95 -2.63 3.33
N LEU A 120 1.67 -2.55 3.72
CA LEU A 120 0.57 -3.09 2.94
C LEU A 120 -0.05 -1.98 2.09
N PHE A 121 0.08 -2.08 0.78
CA PHE A 121 -0.56 -1.16 -0.16
C PHE A 121 -1.86 -1.76 -0.69
N VAL A 122 -2.97 -1.02 -0.55
CA VAL A 122 -4.29 -1.41 -1.05
C VAL A 122 -4.78 -0.35 -2.04
N ASP A 123 -4.73 -0.69 -3.33
CA ASP A 123 -5.29 0.19 -4.36
C ASP A 123 -6.81 0.08 -4.42
N GLU A 124 -7.48 1.15 -4.87
CA GLU A 124 -8.95 1.26 -4.92
C GLU A 124 -9.63 0.77 -3.63
N ILE A 125 -9.06 1.16 -2.47
CA ILE A 125 -9.46 0.69 -1.13
C ILE A 125 -10.96 0.93 -0.85
N HIS A 126 -11.58 1.92 -1.49
CA HIS A 126 -13.03 2.20 -1.39
C HIS A 126 -13.92 1.10 -2.00
N ARG A 127 -13.33 0.14 -2.72
CA ARG A 127 -14.05 -1.00 -3.32
C ARG A 127 -13.99 -2.26 -2.46
N MET A 128 -13.37 -2.18 -1.31
CA MET A 128 -13.31 -3.28 -0.37
C MET A 128 -14.69 -3.52 0.27
N PRO A 129 -15.15 -4.77 0.41
CA PRO A 129 -16.41 -5.08 1.10
C PRO A 129 -16.38 -4.64 2.57
N ILE A 130 -17.51 -4.16 3.09
CA ILE A 130 -17.63 -3.71 4.49
C ILE A 130 -17.17 -4.78 5.49
N ALA A 131 -17.52 -6.06 5.25
CA ALA A 131 -17.11 -7.17 6.12
C ALA A 131 -15.59 -7.36 6.17
N VAL A 132 -14.86 -6.91 5.15
CA VAL A 132 -13.38 -6.92 5.12
C VAL A 132 -12.84 -5.66 5.80
N GLU A 133 -13.48 -4.51 5.62
CA GLU A 133 -13.14 -3.27 6.35
C GLU A 133 -13.21 -3.48 7.86
N GLU A 134 -14.25 -4.16 8.37
CA GLU A 134 -14.45 -4.39 9.81
C GLU A 134 -13.29 -5.17 10.45
N ILE A 135 -12.62 -6.03 9.67
CA ILE A 135 -11.42 -6.75 10.13
C ILE A 135 -10.20 -5.84 10.17
N LEU A 136 -10.13 -4.85 9.29
CA LEU A 136 -9.03 -3.87 9.33
C LEU A 136 -9.05 -3.01 10.58
N TYR A 137 -10.20 -2.70 11.14
CA TYR A 137 -10.26 -1.74 12.26
C TYR A 137 -9.38 -2.15 13.44
N PRO A 138 -9.52 -3.34 14.06
CA PRO A 138 -8.63 -3.75 15.15
C PRO A 138 -7.18 -3.97 14.67
N ALA A 139 -6.98 -4.33 13.41
CA ALA A 139 -5.64 -4.51 12.85
C ALA A 139 -4.88 -3.18 12.76
N LEU A 140 -5.56 -2.07 12.44
CA LEU A 140 -4.96 -0.75 12.32
C LEU A 140 -4.78 -0.06 13.68
N GLU A 141 -5.66 -0.32 14.64
CA GLU A 141 -5.61 0.33 15.96
C GLU A 141 -4.66 -0.39 16.92
N ASP A 142 -4.81 -1.72 17.02
CA ASP A 142 -4.18 -2.52 18.08
C ASP A 142 -3.22 -3.59 17.54
N TYR A 143 -3.03 -3.67 16.22
CA TYR A 143 -2.30 -4.76 15.56
C TYR A 143 -2.85 -6.13 15.96
N LYS A 144 -4.16 -6.27 15.97
CA LYS A 144 -4.88 -7.50 16.32
C LYS A 144 -5.88 -7.87 15.24
N LEU A 145 -6.04 -9.15 15.05
CA LEU A 145 -6.98 -9.70 14.09
C LEU A 145 -7.98 -10.60 14.82
N ASP A 146 -9.26 -10.31 14.69
CA ASP A 146 -10.34 -11.12 15.26
C ASP A 146 -10.94 -12.00 14.16
N LEU A 147 -10.68 -13.31 14.21
CA LEU A 147 -11.21 -14.27 13.24
C LEU A 147 -12.27 -15.15 13.87
N VAL A 148 -13.43 -15.22 13.24
CA VAL A 148 -14.48 -16.18 13.61
C VAL A 148 -14.24 -17.48 12.87
N ILE A 149 -13.90 -18.55 13.61
CA ILE A 149 -13.68 -19.89 13.09
C ILE A 149 -14.88 -20.77 13.42
N GLY A 150 -15.41 -21.47 12.41
CA GLY A 150 -16.58 -22.33 12.54
C GLY A 150 -17.89 -21.65 12.17
N GLN A 151 -18.99 -22.37 12.28
CA GLN A 151 -20.33 -21.89 11.95
C GLN A 151 -21.33 -22.24 13.07
N GLY A 152 -22.37 -21.40 13.19
CA GLY A 152 -23.45 -21.60 14.15
C GLY A 152 -22.99 -21.47 15.62
N PRO A 153 -23.65 -22.20 16.57
CA PRO A 153 -23.36 -22.08 18.01
C PRO A 153 -21.96 -22.54 18.42
N ALA A 154 -21.23 -23.24 17.55
CA ALA A 154 -19.85 -23.70 17.77
C ALA A 154 -18.80 -22.73 17.24
N ALA A 155 -19.20 -21.60 16.68
CA ALA A 155 -18.26 -20.56 16.22
C ALA A 155 -17.44 -20.02 17.38
N ARG A 156 -16.14 -19.86 17.18
CA ARG A 156 -15.20 -19.30 18.17
C ARG A 156 -14.44 -18.14 17.54
N THR A 157 -14.29 -17.07 18.31
CA THR A 157 -13.41 -15.96 17.91
C THR A 157 -11.99 -16.26 18.39
N VAL A 158 -11.05 -16.24 17.46
CA VAL A 158 -9.61 -16.35 17.74
C VAL A 158 -8.99 -14.99 17.51
N LYS A 159 -8.25 -14.52 18.51
CA LYS A 159 -7.46 -13.29 18.41
C LYS A 159 -6.03 -13.63 18.03
N ILE A 160 -5.53 -12.97 16.99
CA ILE A 160 -4.16 -13.14 16.49
C ILE A 160 -3.47 -11.79 16.64
N ASP A 161 -2.32 -11.78 17.29
CA ASP A 161 -1.45 -10.60 17.32
C ASP A 161 -0.71 -10.48 15.98
N LEU A 162 -0.67 -9.27 15.42
CA LEU A 162 0.01 -8.95 14.17
C LEU A 162 1.31 -8.21 14.47
N GLU A 163 2.30 -8.39 13.61
CA GLU A 163 3.46 -7.50 13.62
C GLU A 163 3.03 -6.07 13.24
N PRO A 164 3.59 -5.04 13.90
CA PRO A 164 3.31 -3.64 13.53
C PRO A 164 3.63 -3.39 12.06
N PHE A 165 2.68 -2.87 11.32
CA PHE A 165 2.77 -2.57 9.88
C PHE A 165 2.19 -1.20 9.55
N THR A 166 2.45 -0.72 8.35
CA THR A 166 1.83 0.50 7.81
C THR A 166 0.86 0.15 6.69
N LEU A 167 -0.40 0.57 6.80
CA LEU A 167 -1.35 0.53 5.69
C LEU A 167 -1.18 1.79 4.85
N VAL A 168 -1.00 1.61 3.55
CA VAL A 168 -1.09 2.68 2.55
C VAL A 168 -2.29 2.41 1.66
N GLY A 169 -3.36 3.15 1.87
CA GLY A 169 -4.56 3.08 1.03
C GLY A 169 -4.46 4.05 -0.14
N ALA A 170 -4.92 3.62 -1.31
CA ALA A 170 -5.09 4.49 -2.46
C ALA A 170 -6.54 4.48 -2.95
N THR A 171 -7.06 5.64 -3.34
CA THR A 171 -8.43 5.77 -3.84
C THR A 171 -8.56 6.91 -4.84
N THR A 172 -9.41 6.72 -5.84
CA THR A 172 -9.86 7.80 -6.71
C THR A 172 -11.09 8.52 -6.16
N ARG A 173 -11.78 7.92 -5.17
CA ARG A 173 -13.08 8.38 -4.67
C ARG A 173 -13.13 8.35 -3.14
N ILE A 174 -12.47 9.31 -2.49
CA ILE A 174 -12.41 9.40 -1.03
C ILE A 174 -13.81 9.44 -0.37
N GLY A 175 -14.81 10.01 -1.04
CA GLY A 175 -16.18 10.08 -0.53
C GLY A 175 -16.91 8.73 -0.44
N LEU A 176 -16.39 7.66 -1.08
CA LEU A 176 -16.92 6.31 -0.98
C LEU A 176 -16.28 5.48 0.14
N LEU A 177 -15.22 5.99 0.74
CA LEU A 177 -14.59 5.34 1.88
C LEU A 177 -15.43 5.56 3.14
N SER A 178 -15.63 4.50 3.92
CA SER A 178 -16.36 4.61 5.18
C SER A 178 -15.66 5.58 6.15
N SER A 179 -16.42 6.33 6.93
CA SER A 179 -15.84 7.23 7.93
C SER A 179 -14.97 6.49 8.96
N PRO A 180 -15.39 5.31 9.48
CA PRO A 180 -14.56 4.57 10.43
C PRO A 180 -13.20 4.17 9.86
N LEU A 181 -13.13 3.76 8.59
CA LEU A 181 -11.86 3.42 7.96
C LEU A 181 -11.01 4.68 7.70
N ARG A 182 -11.63 5.75 7.21
CA ARG A 182 -10.92 7.00 6.94
C ARG A 182 -10.29 7.60 8.18
N ASP A 183 -10.99 7.55 9.33
CA ASP A 183 -10.53 8.16 10.58
C ASP A 183 -9.33 7.41 11.20
N ARG A 184 -8.98 6.22 10.68
CA ARG A 184 -7.80 5.44 11.08
C ARG A 184 -6.54 5.79 10.30
N PHE A 185 -6.65 6.60 9.26
CA PHE A 185 -5.49 7.11 8.56
C PHE A 185 -4.97 8.38 9.26
N GLY A 186 -3.77 8.27 9.83
CA GLY A 186 -3.10 9.42 10.46
C GLY A 186 -2.61 10.46 9.43
N ILE A 187 -2.40 10.03 8.18
CA ILE A 187 -1.92 10.89 7.10
C ILE A 187 -2.88 10.74 5.92
N ILE A 188 -3.55 11.83 5.54
CA ILE A 188 -4.44 11.86 4.38
C ILE A 188 -3.91 12.92 3.41
N SER A 189 -3.52 12.49 2.22
CA SER A 189 -2.89 13.37 1.23
C SER A 189 -3.58 13.29 -0.12
N ARG A 190 -3.91 14.46 -0.65
CA ARG A 190 -4.43 14.60 -2.02
C ARG A 190 -3.28 14.70 -3.01
N LEU A 191 -3.39 13.97 -4.10
CA LEU A 191 -2.50 14.14 -5.24
C LEU A 191 -3.18 15.08 -6.25
N GLU A 192 -2.45 16.13 -6.62
CA GLU A 192 -2.89 17.13 -7.58
C GLU A 192 -2.43 16.77 -9.00
N PHE A 193 -3.06 17.36 -10.00
CA PHE A 193 -2.58 17.22 -11.36
C PHE A 193 -1.19 17.86 -11.53
N TYR A 194 -0.37 17.24 -12.35
CA TYR A 194 0.92 17.79 -12.73
C TYR A 194 0.75 19.03 -13.61
N THR A 195 1.61 20.01 -13.42
CA THR A 195 1.72 21.13 -14.37
C THR A 195 2.45 20.66 -15.65
N PRO A 196 2.32 21.38 -16.78
CA PRO A 196 3.07 21.07 -18.00
C PRO A 196 4.58 21.02 -17.76
N GLU A 197 5.10 21.91 -16.92
CA GLU A 197 6.52 22.00 -16.56
C GLU A 197 6.97 20.77 -15.75
N GLU A 198 6.12 20.28 -14.83
CA GLU A 198 6.39 19.07 -14.07
C GLU A 198 6.37 17.84 -14.98
N LEU A 199 5.39 17.74 -15.89
CA LEU A 199 5.33 16.67 -16.89
C LEU A 199 6.55 16.68 -17.81
N SER A 200 6.95 17.84 -18.29
CA SER A 200 8.19 17.99 -19.09
C SER A 200 9.41 17.46 -18.34
N ARG A 201 9.54 17.77 -17.03
CA ARG A 201 10.63 17.23 -16.20
C ARG A 201 10.56 15.70 -16.07
N VAL A 202 9.35 15.13 -15.96
CA VAL A 202 9.15 13.67 -15.92
C VAL A 202 9.59 13.05 -17.23
N VAL A 203 9.21 13.62 -18.37
CA VAL A 203 9.60 13.17 -19.72
C VAL A 203 11.11 13.24 -19.90
N ILE A 204 11.76 14.35 -19.54
CA ILE A 204 13.21 14.55 -19.63
C ILE A 204 13.95 13.53 -18.75
N ARG A 205 13.48 13.28 -17.53
CA ARG A 205 14.07 12.28 -16.66
C ARG A 205 13.96 10.88 -17.26
N SER A 206 12.80 10.52 -17.77
CA SER A 206 12.55 9.21 -18.39
C SER A 206 13.40 9.02 -19.64
N SER A 207 13.52 10.05 -20.49
CA SER A 207 14.34 10.02 -21.68
C SER A 207 15.83 9.76 -21.39
N ARG A 208 16.35 10.35 -20.30
CA ARG A 208 17.73 10.12 -19.85
C ARG A 208 17.95 8.67 -19.41
N ILE A 209 16.99 8.09 -18.67
CA ILE A 209 17.07 6.70 -18.21
C ILE A 209 17.02 5.74 -19.38
N LEU A 210 16.16 6.03 -20.38
CA LEU A 210 16.01 5.21 -21.57
C LEU A 210 17.13 5.43 -22.63
N GLY A 211 17.99 6.42 -22.43
CA GLY A 211 19.02 6.77 -23.41
C GLY A 211 18.48 7.37 -24.73
N VAL A 212 17.25 7.90 -24.71
CA VAL A 212 16.59 8.52 -25.86
C VAL A 212 16.68 10.04 -25.74
N PRO A 213 17.43 10.73 -26.59
CA PRO A 213 17.57 12.18 -26.51
C PRO A 213 16.26 12.90 -26.84
N ILE A 214 15.91 13.90 -26.05
CA ILE A 214 14.78 14.79 -26.26
C ILE A 214 15.19 16.24 -26.05
N THR A 215 14.60 17.17 -26.78
CA THR A 215 14.77 18.61 -26.53
C THR A 215 13.75 19.08 -25.49
N GLU A 216 14.07 20.17 -24.79
CA GLU A 216 13.13 20.79 -23.82
C GLU A 216 11.79 21.17 -24.47
N GLY A 217 11.84 21.75 -25.70
CA GLY A 217 10.62 22.04 -26.44
C GLY A 217 9.82 20.78 -26.78
N GLY A 218 10.49 19.70 -27.22
CA GLY A 218 9.82 18.43 -27.50
C GLY A 218 9.20 17.80 -26.25
N ALA A 219 9.81 17.98 -25.07
CA ALA A 219 9.26 17.46 -23.82
C ALA A 219 8.04 18.25 -23.31
N LEU A 220 7.85 19.49 -23.76
CA LEU A 220 6.68 20.31 -23.44
C LEU A 220 5.49 20.03 -24.39
N GLU A 221 5.76 19.50 -25.58
CA GLU A 221 4.72 19.17 -26.57
C GLU A 221 4.10 17.78 -26.37
N ILE A 222 4.74 16.91 -25.60
CA ILE A 222 4.23 15.57 -25.24
C ILE A 222 3.28 15.66 -24.05
#